data_e4a901f5dbc5143b4c9325b30d6925ab
#
_entry.id   e4a901f5dbc5143b4c9325b30d6925ab
#
_cell.length_a   1.000
_cell.length_b   1.000
_cell.length_c   1.000
_cell.angle_alpha   90.00
_cell.angle_beta   90.00
_cell.angle_gamma   90.00
#
_symmetry.space_group_name_H-M   'P 1'
#
loop_
_entity.id
_entity.type
_entity.pdbx_description
1 polymer ?
#
loop_
_entity_poly.entity_id
_entity_poly.type
_entity_poly.pdbx_seq_one_letter_code
_entity_poly.pdbx_strand_id
1 'polypeptide(L)'
;ILNISIGSFQEIHAKNMVAKLSVLTVSKVDVIRDGREKSINVDEVVLDDITILNMGNQISSDSVVIDGKIEVNESLLTGESDTIVKVPGDKLFSGSYVVSGKCYAKVEKVGKDNLAAEITLKSKKHKKVNSELLNSMRKVTRLTSFIIIPVGALLFVQAFFFRDQVIKSSVVTTAAALLGMLPKGLVLLISISLATGVIKLAKKKVLVQDLYSVETLAHVDTLCLDKTGTITEGKMKVSNVEIFNEEIMPISIEQALSAFVNEIGDNNGTFQALKEHFNGNDNFDVDYKNQFSSERKWSSISFKGIGSIIVGAPERLIAKSAFEMKENMIEAQKQGKRVLLVGFSKDVVEDKLPEIKNIAAIELSDPLRKNAKEMLGFFKGEGVTVKIISGDNPLTVSSIAKQAGLDEYESYIDLSTIKNDDEIIDLVDKYSIFARVSPNQKSLLVQALQAKGHTVAMTGDGVNDVIALRQADCSITLPEASDVAKQVSQIVLLNSDFSVLKDVLMEGRRVVNNITNVATIFFIKTLYSVILSILNIIYH
;
A
#
# COMPACT_ATOMS: atom_id res chain seq x y z
N ILE A 1 -23.36 17.58 -30.87
CA ILE A 1 -22.57 18.65 -30.23
C ILE A 1 -22.92 18.68 -28.73
N LEU A 2 -24.17 18.84 -28.31
CA LEU A 2 -24.58 18.98 -26.91
C LEU A 2 -24.09 17.80 -26.02
N ASN A 3 -24.24 16.55 -26.48
CA ASN A 3 -23.78 15.36 -25.74
C ASN A 3 -22.24 15.32 -25.60
N ILE A 4 -21.51 15.75 -26.61
CA ILE A 4 -20.04 15.83 -26.55
C ILE A 4 -19.62 16.91 -25.54
N SER A 5 -20.27 18.08 -25.59
CA SER A 5 -19.98 19.18 -24.66
C SER A 5 -20.27 18.80 -23.21
N ILE A 6 -21.40 18.16 -22.94
CA ILE A 6 -21.77 17.68 -21.60
C ILE A 6 -20.76 16.63 -21.13
N GLY A 7 -20.39 15.67 -21.98
CA GLY A 7 -19.42 14.63 -21.63
C GLY A 7 -18.03 15.20 -21.35
N SER A 8 -17.55 16.11 -22.19
CA SER A 8 -16.25 16.77 -21.97
C SER A 8 -16.25 17.61 -20.68
N PHE A 9 -17.32 18.34 -20.41
CA PHE A 9 -17.44 19.11 -19.16
C PHE A 9 -17.40 18.22 -17.92
N GLN A 10 -18.15 17.11 -17.96
CA GLN A 10 -18.19 16.16 -16.84
C GLN A 10 -16.84 15.45 -16.64
N GLU A 11 -16.15 15.08 -17.72
CA GLU A 11 -14.82 14.48 -17.66
C GLU A 11 -13.76 15.45 -17.09
N ILE A 12 -13.80 16.71 -17.55
CA ILE A 12 -12.92 17.78 -17.02
C ILE A 12 -13.24 18.02 -15.53
N HIS A 13 -14.52 18.08 -15.17
CA HIS A 13 -14.92 18.27 -13.78
C HIS A 13 -14.44 17.12 -12.89
N ALA A 14 -14.59 15.87 -13.34
CA ALA A 14 -14.11 14.70 -12.62
C ALA A 14 -12.58 14.70 -12.48
N LYS A 15 -11.84 14.98 -13.56
CA LYS A 15 -10.38 15.13 -13.51
C LYS A 15 -9.93 16.22 -12.56
N ASN A 16 -10.58 17.38 -12.58
CA ASN A 16 -10.26 18.47 -11.66
C ASN A 16 -10.55 18.13 -10.20
N MET A 17 -11.59 17.36 -9.93
CA MET A 17 -11.88 16.88 -8.57
C MET A 17 -10.84 15.87 -8.09
N VAL A 18 -10.46 14.91 -8.92
CA VAL A 18 -9.36 13.96 -8.62
C VAL A 18 -8.04 14.71 -8.41
N ALA A 19 -7.73 15.67 -9.28
CA ALA A 19 -6.52 16.49 -9.14
C ALA A 19 -6.49 17.30 -7.83
N LYS A 20 -7.62 17.87 -7.39
CA LYS A 20 -7.71 18.56 -6.10
C LYS A 20 -7.49 17.64 -4.91
N LEU A 21 -7.88 16.38 -5.01
CA LEU A 21 -7.67 15.39 -3.95
C LEU A 21 -6.25 14.84 -3.96
N SER A 22 -5.64 14.68 -5.14
CA SER A 22 -4.26 14.23 -5.26
C SER A 22 -3.26 15.25 -4.68
N VAL A 23 -3.59 16.55 -4.65
CA VAL A 23 -2.78 17.56 -3.94
C VAL A 23 -2.64 17.26 -2.45
N LEU A 24 -3.59 16.55 -1.84
CA LEU A 24 -3.51 16.14 -0.43
C LEU A 24 -2.51 14.99 -0.18
N THR A 25 -2.05 14.33 -1.23
CA THR A 25 -1.09 13.22 -1.20
C THR A 25 0.21 13.54 -1.93
N VAL A 26 0.44 14.80 -2.30
CA VAL A 26 1.74 15.21 -2.86
C VAL A 26 2.81 14.90 -1.83
N SER A 27 3.75 14.04 -2.22
CA SER A 27 4.91 13.72 -1.39
C SER A 27 5.70 14.97 -1.12
N LYS A 28 6.03 15.19 0.15
CA LYS A 28 6.88 16.27 0.60
C LYS A 28 8.29 15.76 0.82
N VAL A 29 9.24 16.62 0.61
CA VAL A 29 10.66 16.37 0.86
C VAL A 29 11.15 17.40 1.86
N ASP A 30 11.82 16.90 2.89
CA ASP A 30 12.45 17.79 3.87
C ASP A 30 13.83 18.18 3.34
N VAL A 31 14.07 19.48 3.24
CA VAL A 31 15.31 20.06 2.72
C VAL A 31 15.88 21.06 3.69
N ILE A 32 17.20 21.29 3.61
CA ILE A 32 17.89 22.35 4.33
C ILE A 32 18.16 23.47 3.34
N ARG A 33 17.50 24.62 3.55
CA ARG A 33 17.75 25.89 2.81
C ARG A 33 18.00 27.01 3.79
N ASP A 34 19.02 27.81 3.54
CA ASP A 34 19.42 28.92 4.42
C ASP A 34 19.69 28.49 5.87
N GLY A 35 20.23 27.28 6.08
CA GLY A 35 20.51 26.71 7.40
C GLY A 35 19.27 26.31 8.20
N ARG A 36 18.09 26.23 7.57
CA ARG A 36 16.81 25.84 8.20
C ARG A 36 16.19 24.67 7.47
N GLU A 37 15.61 23.75 8.24
CA GLU A 37 14.80 22.67 7.69
C GLU A 37 13.46 23.24 7.17
N LYS A 38 13.10 22.86 5.95
CA LYS A 38 11.84 23.21 5.28
C LYS A 38 11.26 21.98 4.60
N SER A 39 9.96 21.75 4.75
CA SER A 39 9.23 20.72 4.02
C SER A 39 8.63 21.33 2.76
N ILE A 40 9.08 20.86 1.59
CA ILE A 40 8.66 21.35 0.27
C ILE A 40 8.01 20.24 -0.54
N ASN A 41 7.28 20.58 -1.60
CA ASN A 41 6.77 19.58 -2.53
C ASN A 41 7.91 18.98 -3.36
N VAL A 42 7.78 17.71 -3.79
CA VAL A 42 8.79 17.05 -4.64
C VAL A 42 9.10 17.86 -5.92
N ASP A 43 8.09 18.51 -6.50
CA ASP A 43 8.25 19.33 -7.71
C ASP A 43 9.04 20.64 -7.49
N GLU A 44 9.26 21.02 -6.24
CA GLU A 44 10.01 22.22 -5.85
C GLU A 44 11.48 21.92 -5.53
N VAL A 45 11.90 20.66 -5.62
CA VAL A 45 13.30 20.24 -5.41
C VAL A 45 14.15 20.70 -6.58
N VAL A 46 15.28 21.35 -6.27
CA VAL A 46 16.23 21.86 -7.26
C VAL A 46 17.62 21.26 -7.05
N LEU A 47 18.49 21.45 -8.04
CA LEU A 47 19.89 21.06 -7.94
C LEU A 47 20.54 21.73 -6.73
N ASP A 48 21.46 21.02 -6.11
CA ASP A 48 22.21 21.42 -4.91
C ASP A 48 21.38 21.54 -3.62
N ASP A 49 20.07 21.23 -3.63
CA ASP A 49 19.31 21.08 -2.38
C ASP A 49 19.93 19.98 -1.52
N ILE A 50 19.93 20.19 -0.20
CA ILE A 50 20.31 19.17 0.77
C ILE A 50 19.02 18.57 1.31
N THR A 51 18.73 17.33 0.94
CA THR A 51 17.56 16.57 1.40
C THR A 51 17.87 15.83 2.69
N ILE A 52 16.87 15.76 3.57
CA ILE A 52 16.90 14.97 4.80
C ILE A 52 16.11 13.69 4.50
N LEU A 53 16.79 12.56 4.52
CA LEU A 53 16.18 11.26 4.24
C LEU A 53 16.10 10.45 5.52
N ASN A 54 14.89 10.03 5.86
CA ASN A 54 14.56 9.20 7.02
C ASN A 54 13.94 7.88 6.55
N MET A 55 13.87 6.89 7.41
CA MET A 55 13.17 5.63 7.18
C MET A 55 11.75 5.87 6.64
N GLY A 56 11.37 5.15 5.58
CA GLY A 56 10.08 5.26 4.89
C GLY A 56 10.00 6.35 3.84
N ASN A 57 10.98 7.25 3.74
CA ASN A 57 11.01 8.25 2.68
C ASN A 57 11.38 7.63 1.33
N GLN A 58 10.75 8.11 0.28
CA GLN A 58 11.18 7.89 -1.08
C GLN A 58 12.24 8.91 -1.47
N ILE A 59 13.28 8.45 -2.15
CA ILE A 59 14.29 9.32 -2.74
C ILE A 59 13.69 9.98 -3.97
N SER A 60 13.46 11.28 -3.90
CA SER A 60 12.75 12.05 -4.93
C SER A 60 13.62 12.38 -6.14
N SER A 61 14.94 12.47 -5.92
CA SER A 61 15.90 12.95 -6.92
C SER A 61 17.24 12.23 -6.78
N ASP A 62 17.95 12.02 -7.89
CA ASP A 62 19.28 11.44 -7.83
C ASP A 62 20.20 12.35 -7.01
N SER A 63 20.82 11.79 -5.98
CA SER A 63 21.52 12.53 -4.94
C SER A 63 22.78 11.79 -4.50
N VAL A 64 23.64 12.46 -3.74
CA VAL A 64 24.83 11.86 -3.10
C VAL A 64 24.74 12.07 -1.60
N VAL A 65 24.98 11.01 -0.82
CA VAL A 65 25.02 11.09 0.64
C VAL A 65 26.19 11.99 1.07
N ILE A 66 25.88 12.98 1.91
CA ILE A 66 26.90 13.90 2.46
C ILE A 66 27.27 13.47 3.88
N ASP A 67 26.26 13.10 4.68
CA ASP A 67 26.44 12.73 6.07
C ASP A 67 25.38 11.70 6.51
N GLY A 68 25.71 10.86 7.46
CA GLY A 68 24.84 9.82 7.97
C GLY A 68 25.00 8.48 7.25
N LYS A 69 24.15 7.51 7.61
CA LYS A 69 24.14 6.15 7.05
C LYS A 69 22.71 5.67 6.92
N ILE A 70 22.36 5.13 5.76
CA ILE A 70 21.03 4.57 5.49
C ILE A 70 21.12 3.24 4.77
N GLU A 71 20.09 2.41 4.94
CA GLU A 71 19.84 1.25 4.12
C GLU A 71 18.75 1.60 3.10
N VAL A 72 19.01 1.37 1.82
CA VAL A 72 18.15 1.73 0.71
C VAL A 72 17.73 0.48 -0.04
N ASN A 73 16.48 0.41 -0.44
CA ASN A 73 15.99 -0.60 -1.37
C ASN A 73 15.81 0.03 -2.75
N GLU A 74 16.48 -0.55 -3.74
CA GLU A 74 16.48 -0.09 -5.14
C GLU A 74 15.62 -0.98 -6.05
N SER A 75 14.78 -1.87 -5.49
CA SER A 75 14.02 -2.88 -6.24
C SER A 75 13.09 -2.30 -7.31
N LEU A 76 12.61 -1.07 -7.14
CA LEU A 76 11.77 -0.40 -8.14
C LEU A 76 12.55 -0.05 -9.42
N LEU A 77 13.88 0.03 -9.33
CA LEU A 77 14.78 0.34 -10.44
C LEU A 77 15.47 -0.90 -10.99
N THR A 78 15.99 -1.75 -10.09
CA THR A 78 16.82 -2.91 -10.44
C THR A 78 16.01 -4.20 -10.56
N GLY A 79 14.87 -4.30 -9.88
CA GLY A 79 14.09 -5.53 -9.71
C GLY A 79 14.61 -6.43 -8.57
N GLU A 80 15.75 -6.11 -7.95
CA GLU A 80 16.34 -6.86 -6.84
C GLU A 80 15.88 -6.27 -5.51
N SER A 81 15.45 -7.11 -4.58
CA SER A 81 14.84 -6.68 -3.31
C SER A 81 15.82 -6.53 -2.15
N ASP A 82 17.10 -6.83 -2.37
CA ASP A 82 18.13 -6.70 -1.33
C ASP A 82 18.38 -5.24 -1.00
N THR A 83 18.54 -4.97 0.30
CA THR A 83 18.86 -3.62 0.77
C THR A 83 20.35 -3.35 0.65
N ILE A 84 20.68 -2.13 0.23
CA ILE A 84 22.07 -1.68 0.04
C ILE A 84 22.37 -0.60 1.07
N VAL A 85 23.46 -0.79 1.80
CA VAL A 85 23.95 0.23 2.74
C VAL A 85 24.61 1.36 1.96
N LYS A 86 24.22 2.60 2.24
CA LYS A 86 24.77 3.83 1.65
C LYS A 86 25.41 4.68 2.74
N VAL A 87 26.62 5.12 2.46
CA VAL A 87 27.46 5.96 3.34
C VAL A 87 27.90 7.24 2.61
N PRO A 88 28.49 8.24 3.28
CA PRO A 88 28.93 9.46 2.63
C PRO A 88 29.78 9.21 1.38
N GLY A 89 29.41 9.85 0.25
CA GLY A 89 29.97 9.68 -1.08
C GLY A 89 29.19 8.72 -1.99
N ASP A 90 28.28 7.90 -1.45
CA ASP A 90 27.48 6.97 -2.25
C ASP A 90 26.31 7.67 -2.95
N LYS A 91 25.97 7.17 -4.14
CA LYS A 91 24.84 7.66 -4.93
C LYS A 91 23.53 7.06 -4.47
N LEU A 92 22.53 7.89 -4.45
CA LEU A 92 21.12 7.58 -4.22
C LEU A 92 20.34 7.84 -5.49
N PHE A 93 19.46 6.91 -5.85
CA PHE A 93 18.69 7.00 -7.08
C PHE A 93 17.23 7.33 -6.80
N SER A 94 16.70 8.28 -7.54
CA SER A 94 15.28 8.62 -7.54
C SER A 94 14.40 7.38 -7.76
N GLY A 95 13.33 7.27 -7.00
CA GLY A 95 12.44 6.10 -7.04
C GLY A 95 12.80 4.99 -6.04
N SER A 96 14.04 4.95 -5.53
CA SER A 96 14.42 4.10 -4.42
C SER A 96 13.84 4.61 -3.09
N TYR A 97 13.92 3.81 -2.03
CA TYR A 97 13.38 4.22 -0.74
C TYR A 97 14.25 3.78 0.44
N VAL A 98 14.19 4.55 1.51
CA VAL A 98 14.96 4.33 2.72
C VAL A 98 14.27 3.29 3.60
N VAL A 99 14.96 2.17 3.87
CA VAL A 99 14.48 1.08 4.72
C VAL A 99 14.84 1.32 6.18
N SER A 100 16.04 1.85 6.46
CA SER A 100 16.48 2.18 7.81
C SER A 100 17.51 3.30 7.82
N GLY A 101 17.68 3.96 8.97
CA GLY A 101 18.66 5.01 9.19
C GLY A 101 18.18 6.42 8.81
N LYS A 102 19.12 7.36 8.89
CA LYS A 102 18.96 8.77 8.52
C LYS A 102 20.21 9.27 7.81
N CYS A 103 20.05 10.06 6.75
CA CYS A 103 21.15 10.74 6.10
C CYS A 103 20.77 12.13 5.58
N TYR A 104 21.79 12.91 5.26
CA TYR A 104 21.70 14.14 4.49
C TYR A 104 22.28 13.88 3.10
N ALA A 105 21.56 14.22 2.06
CA ALA A 105 21.98 13.96 0.69
C ALA A 105 21.87 15.22 -0.18
N LYS A 106 22.87 15.46 -1.01
CA LYS A 106 22.90 16.57 -1.95
C LYS A 106 22.32 16.14 -3.28
N VAL A 107 21.33 16.89 -3.79
CA VAL A 107 20.67 16.63 -5.08
C VAL A 107 21.60 16.93 -6.24
N GLU A 108 21.85 15.94 -7.11
CA GLU A 108 22.68 16.05 -8.31
C GLU A 108 21.86 16.13 -9.60
N LYS A 109 20.65 15.53 -9.63
CA LYS A 109 19.76 15.55 -10.80
C LYS A 109 18.31 15.72 -10.37
N VAL A 110 17.50 16.35 -11.21
CA VAL A 110 16.08 16.60 -10.95
C VAL A 110 15.20 16.29 -12.16
N GLY A 111 13.95 15.98 -11.93
CA GLY A 111 12.94 15.80 -12.98
C GLY A 111 13.29 14.68 -13.97
N LYS A 112 13.32 15.01 -15.26
CA LYS A 112 13.59 14.05 -16.35
C LYS A 112 15.04 13.55 -16.46
N ASP A 113 15.96 14.19 -15.78
CA ASP A 113 17.37 13.82 -15.78
C ASP A 113 17.66 12.73 -14.72
N ASN A 114 16.69 12.45 -13.85
CA ASN A 114 16.75 11.35 -12.89
C ASN A 114 16.78 9.98 -13.60
N LEU A 115 17.51 9.02 -13.03
CA LEU A 115 17.61 7.66 -13.56
C LEU A 115 16.24 6.97 -13.71
N ALA A 116 15.35 7.13 -12.73
CA ALA A 116 14.00 6.56 -12.78
C ALA A 116 13.18 7.12 -13.97
N ALA A 117 13.31 8.41 -14.26
CA ALA A 117 12.64 9.04 -15.39
C ALA A 117 13.22 8.52 -16.72
N GLU A 118 14.52 8.36 -16.83
CA GLU A 118 15.19 7.78 -18.01
C GLU A 118 14.74 6.34 -18.28
N ILE A 119 14.69 5.50 -17.24
CA ILE A 119 14.18 4.12 -17.34
C ILE A 119 12.72 4.10 -17.77
N THR A 120 11.88 4.97 -17.19
CA THR A 120 10.44 5.08 -17.52
C THR A 120 10.24 5.50 -18.98
N LEU A 121 11.04 6.44 -19.49
CA LEU A 121 10.98 6.87 -20.89
C LEU A 121 11.37 5.74 -21.86
N LYS A 122 12.36 4.90 -21.49
CA LYS A 122 12.79 3.75 -22.30
C LYS A 122 11.80 2.58 -22.22
N SER A 123 11.08 2.43 -21.12
CA SER A 123 10.18 1.28 -20.86
C SER A 123 8.70 1.58 -21.07
N LYS A 124 8.31 2.40 -22.02
CA LYS A 124 6.91 2.82 -22.34
C LYS A 124 5.86 1.69 -22.45
N LYS A 125 5.87 0.72 -21.55
CA LYS A 125 4.76 -0.20 -21.36
C LYS A 125 3.85 0.35 -20.26
N HIS A 126 2.88 1.18 -20.68
CA HIS A 126 1.74 1.47 -19.80
C HIS A 126 1.13 0.13 -19.34
N LYS A 127 0.99 -0.04 -18.02
CA LYS A 127 0.14 -1.11 -17.47
C LYS A 127 -1.23 -0.89 -18.12
N LYS A 128 -1.67 -1.82 -18.96
CA LYS A 128 -3.00 -1.72 -19.61
C LYS A 128 -4.02 -1.70 -18.48
N VAL A 129 -4.85 -0.67 -18.46
CA VAL A 129 -6.03 -0.60 -17.58
C VAL A 129 -6.88 -1.84 -17.86
N ASN A 130 -6.94 -2.74 -16.91
CA ASN A 130 -7.65 -4.01 -17.05
C ASN A 130 -9.07 -3.85 -16.50
N SER A 131 -9.88 -3.01 -17.14
CA SER A 131 -11.29 -2.87 -16.82
C SER A 131 -12.10 -3.96 -17.52
N GLU A 132 -12.76 -4.80 -16.75
CA GLU A 132 -13.64 -5.85 -17.24
C GLU A 132 -14.85 -5.27 -17.94
N LEU A 133 -15.41 -4.18 -17.42
CA LEU A 133 -16.50 -3.42 -18.04
C LEU A 133 -16.08 -2.90 -19.41
N LEU A 134 -14.93 -2.22 -19.53
CA LEU A 134 -14.45 -1.73 -20.83
C LEU A 134 -14.18 -2.86 -21.81
N ASN A 135 -13.65 -3.99 -21.36
CA ASN A 135 -13.38 -5.14 -22.21
C ASN A 135 -14.69 -5.79 -22.68
N SER A 136 -15.67 -5.95 -21.78
CA SER A 136 -17.00 -6.44 -22.12
C SER A 136 -17.69 -5.51 -23.11
N MET A 137 -17.60 -4.21 -22.90
CA MET A 137 -18.10 -3.18 -23.81
C MET A 137 -17.48 -3.26 -25.20
N ARG A 138 -16.15 -3.42 -25.29
CA ARG A 138 -15.46 -3.59 -26.57
C ARG A 138 -15.92 -4.84 -27.30
N LYS A 139 -16.13 -5.98 -26.57
CA LYS A 139 -16.68 -7.20 -27.14
C LYS A 139 -18.07 -6.96 -27.74
N VAL A 140 -18.93 -6.29 -26.97
CA VAL A 140 -20.28 -5.93 -27.40
C VAL A 140 -20.27 -5.01 -28.60
N THR A 141 -19.49 -3.93 -28.56
CA THR A 141 -19.37 -2.99 -29.69
C THR A 141 -18.89 -3.69 -30.95
N ARG A 142 -17.93 -4.61 -30.82
CA ARG A 142 -17.43 -5.42 -31.94
C ARG A 142 -18.52 -6.33 -32.52
N LEU A 143 -19.27 -7.04 -31.67
CA LEU A 143 -20.38 -7.89 -32.08
C LEU A 143 -21.48 -7.08 -32.77
N THR A 144 -21.85 -5.95 -32.19
CA THR A 144 -22.86 -5.05 -32.75
C THR A 144 -22.41 -4.48 -34.11
N SER A 145 -21.16 -4.07 -34.25
CA SER A 145 -20.62 -3.58 -35.52
C SER A 145 -20.64 -4.64 -36.61
N PHE A 146 -20.36 -5.90 -36.24
CA PHE A 146 -20.45 -7.02 -37.20
C PHE A 146 -21.86 -7.24 -37.73
N ILE A 147 -22.91 -6.98 -36.92
CA ILE A 147 -24.32 -7.08 -37.34
C ILE A 147 -24.76 -5.81 -38.11
N ILE A 148 -24.39 -4.64 -37.62
CA ILE A 148 -24.84 -3.34 -38.17
C ILE A 148 -24.36 -3.11 -39.59
N ILE A 149 -23.13 -3.52 -39.93
CA ILE A 149 -22.56 -3.30 -41.29
C ILE A 149 -23.36 -4.02 -42.36
N PRO A 150 -23.65 -5.34 -42.27
CA PRO A 150 -24.48 -6.03 -43.26
C PRO A 150 -25.90 -5.50 -43.35
N VAL A 151 -26.52 -5.23 -42.18
CA VAL A 151 -27.88 -4.66 -42.13
C VAL A 151 -27.95 -3.30 -42.80
N GLY A 152 -26.92 -2.46 -42.60
CA GLY A 152 -26.79 -1.16 -43.24
C GLY A 152 -26.63 -1.26 -44.75
N ALA A 153 -25.83 -2.21 -45.23
CA ALA A 153 -25.68 -2.47 -46.64
C ALA A 153 -27.00 -2.92 -47.30
N LEU A 154 -27.73 -3.83 -46.63
CA LEU A 154 -29.05 -4.30 -47.10
C LEU A 154 -30.08 -3.17 -47.11
N LEU A 155 -30.14 -2.34 -46.07
CA LEU A 155 -31.04 -1.16 -46.02
C LEU A 155 -30.71 -0.17 -47.14
N PHE A 156 -29.44 0.06 -47.44
CA PHE A 156 -29.03 0.94 -48.54
C PHE A 156 -29.45 0.38 -49.92
N VAL A 157 -29.19 -0.91 -50.15
CA VAL A 157 -29.62 -1.59 -51.38
C VAL A 157 -31.12 -1.54 -51.55
N GLN A 158 -31.89 -1.83 -50.49
CA GLN A 158 -33.35 -1.76 -50.52
C GLN A 158 -33.83 -0.33 -50.83
N ALA A 159 -33.30 0.69 -50.13
CA ALA A 159 -33.72 2.07 -50.33
C ALA A 159 -33.41 2.57 -51.74
N PHE A 160 -32.27 2.15 -52.31
CA PHE A 160 -31.82 2.60 -53.64
C PHE A 160 -32.49 1.86 -54.79
N PHE A 161 -32.54 0.51 -54.74
CA PHE A 161 -33.00 -0.30 -55.87
C PHE A 161 -34.48 -0.62 -55.86
N PHE A 162 -35.12 -0.69 -54.69
CA PHE A 162 -36.53 -1.12 -54.57
C PHE A 162 -37.51 0.00 -54.19
N ARG A 163 -37.01 1.13 -53.67
CA ARG A 163 -37.86 2.29 -53.32
C ARG A 163 -37.70 3.49 -54.26
N ASP A 164 -36.95 3.35 -55.34
CA ASP A 164 -36.65 4.41 -56.31
C ASP A 164 -36.21 5.75 -55.68
N GLN A 165 -35.57 5.68 -54.51
CA GLN A 165 -35.11 6.88 -53.83
C GLN A 165 -33.83 7.42 -54.49
N VAL A 166 -33.72 8.74 -54.53
CA VAL A 166 -32.49 9.42 -54.92
C VAL A 166 -31.37 9.02 -53.97
N ILE A 167 -30.16 8.78 -54.49
CA ILE A 167 -28.96 8.37 -53.71
C ILE A 167 -28.85 9.17 -52.43
N LYS A 168 -29.03 10.47 -52.44
CA LYS A 168 -28.95 11.34 -51.26
C LYS A 168 -29.94 10.94 -50.18
N SER A 169 -31.20 10.63 -50.53
CA SER A 169 -32.21 10.18 -49.58
C SER A 169 -31.91 8.81 -49.01
N SER A 170 -31.48 7.86 -49.86
CA SER A 170 -31.05 6.50 -49.44
C SER A 170 -29.89 6.53 -48.45
N VAL A 171 -28.90 7.37 -48.69
CA VAL A 171 -27.76 7.54 -47.77
C VAL A 171 -28.22 8.12 -46.43
N VAL A 172 -29.05 9.16 -46.44
CA VAL A 172 -29.56 9.80 -45.21
C VAL A 172 -30.40 8.84 -44.37
N THR A 173 -31.33 8.11 -45.01
CA THR A 173 -32.21 7.15 -44.33
C THR A 173 -31.39 6.00 -43.71
N THR A 174 -30.47 5.42 -44.46
CA THR A 174 -29.59 4.35 -43.99
C THR A 174 -28.68 4.84 -42.85
N ALA A 175 -28.08 6.02 -43.01
CA ALA A 175 -27.26 6.60 -41.95
C ALA A 175 -28.04 6.87 -40.67
N ALA A 176 -29.28 7.36 -40.76
CA ALA A 176 -30.16 7.58 -39.61
C ALA A 176 -30.50 6.26 -38.90
N ALA A 177 -30.81 5.19 -39.63
CA ALA A 177 -31.05 3.86 -39.06
C ALA A 177 -29.80 3.30 -38.36
N LEU A 178 -28.65 3.36 -39.01
CA LEU A 178 -27.36 2.92 -38.41
C LEU A 178 -26.98 3.71 -37.17
N LEU A 179 -27.21 5.03 -37.18
CA LEU A 179 -26.97 5.88 -36.02
C LEU A 179 -27.85 5.52 -34.82
N GLY A 180 -29.07 5.03 -35.09
CA GLY A 180 -30.01 4.53 -34.07
C GLY A 180 -29.54 3.22 -33.43
N MET A 181 -28.83 2.38 -34.16
CA MET A 181 -28.34 1.08 -33.69
C MET A 181 -27.08 1.16 -32.84
N LEU A 182 -26.29 2.23 -32.94
CA LEU A 182 -25.03 2.35 -32.23
C LEU A 182 -25.27 2.77 -30.74
N PRO A 183 -24.68 2.05 -29.77
CA PRO A 183 -24.77 2.38 -28.34
C PRO A 183 -23.82 3.52 -27.97
N LYS A 184 -23.95 4.70 -28.59
CA LYS A 184 -23.02 5.83 -28.49
C LYS A 184 -22.84 6.42 -27.08
N GLY A 185 -23.85 6.27 -26.21
CA GLY A 185 -23.83 6.87 -24.85
C GLY A 185 -23.15 6.01 -23.80
N LEU A 186 -22.79 4.78 -24.11
CA LEU A 186 -22.42 3.80 -23.09
C LEU A 186 -21.05 4.08 -22.46
N VAL A 187 -20.05 4.43 -23.26
CA VAL A 187 -18.70 4.79 -22.75
C VAL A 187 -18.77 6.04 -21.88
N LEU A 188 -19.55 7.04 -22.32
CA LEU A 188 -19.76 8.26 -21.54
C LEU A 188 -20.43 7.96 -20.19
N LEU A 189 -21.41 7.08 -20.18
CA LEU A 189 -22.11 6.69 -18.96
C LEU A 189 -21.18 5.99 -17.95
N ILE A 190 -20.32 5.10 -18.43
CA ILE A 190 -19.32 4.44 -17.57
C ILE A 190 -18.44 5.51 -16.93
N SER A 191 -17.89 6.43 -17.71
CA SER A 191 -17.03 7.50 -17.20
C SER A 191 -17.74 8.37 -16.16
N ILE A 192 -19.02 8.73 -16.40
CA ILE A 192 -19.84 9.52 -15.46
C ILE A 192 -20.12 8.74 -14.18
N SER A 193 -20.46 7.46 -14.29
CA SER A 193 -20.79 6.62 -13.13
C SER A 193 -19.56 6.42 -12.25
N LEU A 194 -18.41 6.12 -12.84
CA LEU A 194 -17.12 6.00 -12.13
C LEU A 194 -16.73 7.32 -11.48
N ALA A 195 -16.80 8.44 -12.21
CA ALA A 195 -16.49 9.77 -11.67
C ALA A 195 -17.41 10.14 -10.49
N THR A 196 -18.71 9.82 -10.58
CA THR A 196 -19.65 10.06 -9.48
C THR A 196 -19.33 9.21 -8.26
N GLY A 197 -18.92 7.95 -8.46
CA GLY A 197 -18.44 7.06 -7.40
C GLY A 197 -17.22 7.63 -6.70
N VAL A 198 -16.22 8.05 -7.47
CA VAL A 198 -14.99 8.68 -6.93
C VAL A 198 -15.32 9.95 -6.14
N ILE A 199 -16.21 10.82 -6.63
CA ILE A 199 -16.63 12.03 -5.90
C ILE A 199 -17.27 11.68 -4.55
N LYS A 200 -18.08 10.62 -4.49
CA LYS A 200 -18.69 10.17 -3.23
C LYS A 200 -17.65 9.61 -2.26
N LEU A 201 -16.72 8.81 -2.75
CA LEU A 201 -15.61 8.27 -1.96
C LEU A 201 -14.72 9.40 -1.44
N ALA A 202 -14.45 10.41 -2.25
CA ALA A 202 -13.69 11.59 -1.85
C ALA A 202 -14.34 12.35 -0.67
N LYS A 203 -15.68 12.48 -0.64
CA LYS A 203 -16.41 13.05 0.50
C LYS A 203 -16.24 12.23 1.77
N LYS A 204 -15.95 10.93 1.65
CA LYS A 204 -15.66 10.01 2.76
C LYS A 204 -14.17 9.93 3.09
N LYS A 205 -13.35 10.86 2.61
CA LYS A 205 -11.91 10.89 2.82
C LYS A 205 -11.17 9.68 2.21
N VAL A 206 -11.61 9.23 1.05
CA VAL A 206 -10.94 8.21 0.23
C VAL A 206 -10.43 8.86 -1.04
N LEU A 207 -9.14 8.79 -1.26
CA LEU A 207 -8.52 9.19 -2.53
C LEU A 207 -8.45 7.97 -3.45
N VAL A 208 -9.05 8.08 -4.60
CA VAL A 208 -8.97 7.09 -5.69
C VAL A 208 -8.02 7.65 -6.74
N GLN A 209 -6.88 7.02 -6.94
CA GLN A 209 -5.85 7.46 -7.89
C GLN A 209 -6.13 6.95 -9.31
N ASP A 210 -6.77 5.78 -9.43
CA ASP A 210 -7.23 5.22 -10.70
C ASP A 210 -8.74 5.03 -10.67
N LEU A 211 -9.46 5.64 -11.61
CA LEU A 211 -10.93 5.57 -11.72
C LEU A 211 -11.45 4.13 -11.81
N TYR A 212 -10.70 3.25 -12.46
CA TYR A 212 -11.10 1.85 -12.68
C TYR A 212 -10.88 0.95 -11.47
N SER A 213 -10.10 1.38 -10.48
CA SER A 213 -9.94 0.62 -9.23
C SER A 213 -11.24 0.49 -8.45
N VAL A 214 -12.17 1.42 -8.62
CA VAL A 214 -13.53 1.33 -8.03
C VAL A 214 -14.30 0.17 -8.63
N GLU A 215 -14.15 -0.08 -9.94
CA GLU A 215 -14.72 -1.23 -10.63
C GLU A 215 -14.05 -2.53 -10.16
N THR A 216 -12.71 -2.55 -10.19
CA THR A 216 -11.94 -3.74 -9.80
C THR A 216 -12.28 -4.17 -8.37
N LEU A 217 -12.40 -3.21 -7.45
CA LEU A 217 -12.77 -3.52 -6.06
C LEU A 217 -14.16 -4.15 -5.94
N ALA A 218 -15.10 -3.80 -6.81
CA ALA A 218 -16.43 -4.42 -6.81
C ALA A 218 -16.40 -5.92 -7.10
N HIS A 219 -15.40 -6.37 -7.86
CA HIS A 219 -15.19 -7.77 -8.26
C HIS A 219 -14.21 -8.52 -7.36
N VAL A 220 -13.62 -7.86 -6.37
CA VAL A 220 -12.71 -8.52 -5.41
C VAL A 220 -13.43 -9.63 -4.67
N ASP A 221 -12.86 -10.83 -4.76
CA ASP A 221 -13.29 -12.03 -4.02
C ASP A 221 -12.29 -12.42 -2.92
N THR A 222 -11.05 -11.91 -3.01
CA THR A 222 -9.99 -12.20 -2.05
C THR A 222 -9.30 -10.91 -1.60
N LEU A 223 -9.31 -10.67 -0.29
CA LEU A 223 -8.67 -9.51 0.34
C LEU A 223 -7.46 -9.97 1.17
N CYS A 224 -6.27 -9.64 0.69
CA CYS A 224 -5.02 -9.84 1.39
C CYS A 224 -4.74 -8.64 2.30
N LEU A 225 -4.74 -8.87 3.60
CA LEU A 225 -4.47 -7.86 4.62
C LEU A 225 -3.07 -8.02 5.17
N ASP A 226 -2.26 -6.97 5.10
CA ASP A 226 -1.10 -6.91 5.98
C ASP A 226 -1.57 -6.76 7.43
N LYS A 227 -0.85 -7.39 8.37
CA LYS A 227 -1.21 -7.32 9.79
C LYS A 227 -1.00 -5.90 10.34
N THR A 228 0.25 -5.44 10.20
CA THR A 228 0.74 -4.19 10.82
C THR A 228 0.17 -2.98 10.10
N GLY A 229 -0.28 -1.98 10.85
CA GLY A 229 -0.84 -0.76 10.24
C GLY A 229 -2.21 -0.93 9.56
N THR A 230 -2.67 -2.17 9.32
CA THR A 230 -3.96 -2.47 8.70
C THR A 230 -4.99 -3.03 9.68
N ILE A 231 -4.78 -4.24 10.19
CA ILE A 231 -5.64 -4.85 11.22
C ILE A 231 -5.32 -4.24 12.59
N THR A 232 -4.05 -3.90 12.81
CA THR A 232 -3.55 -3.20 13.98
C THR A 232 -3.39 -1.70 13.70
N GLU A 233 -3.20 -0.90 14.75
CA GLU A 233 -3.01 0.56 14.60
C GLU A 233 -1.67 0.92 13.93
N GLY A 234 -0.71 -0.02 13.88
CA GLY A 234 0.65 0.22 13.40
C GLY A 234 1.48 1.09 14.34
N LYS A 235 0.93 1.40 15.52
CA LYS A 235 1.58 2.17 16.57
C LYS A 235 1.82 1.27 17.78
N MET A 236 3.08 0.87 17.92
CA MET A 236 3.49 0.12 19.10
C MET A 236 3.23 0.94 20.36
N LYS A 237 2.78 0.28 21.43
CA LYS A 237 2.62 0.87 22.75
C LYS A 237 3.25 -0.04 23.79
N VAL A 238 3.91 0.54 24.80
CA VAL A 238 4.39 -0.21 25.95
C VAL A 238 3.16 -0.68 26.74
N SER A 239 3.03 -2.01 26.88
CA SER A 239 1.90 -2.64 27.58
C SER A 239 2.26 -3.08 29.00
N ASN A 240 3.54 -3.39 29.25
CA ASN A 240 4.04 -3.79 30.54
C ASN A 240 5.54 -3.53 30.66
N VAL A 241 6.00 -3.20 31.87
CA VAL A 241 7.43 -3.11 32.21
C VAL A 241 7.66 -3.94 33.46
N GLU A 242 8.45 -4.99 33.34
CA GLU A 242 8.82 -5.86 34.45
C GLU A 242 10.26 -5.58 34.85
N ILE A 243 10.46 -5.10 36.10
CA ILE A 243 11.78 -4.78 36.66
C ILE A 243 12.28 -5.98 37.43
N PHE A 244 13.54 -6.37 37.22
CA PHE A 244 14.17 -7.54 37.86
C PHE A 244 15.16 -7.15 38.96
N ASN A 245 16.04 -6.16 38.69
CA ASN A 245 17.18 -5.82 39.50
C ASN A 245 17.45 -4.31 39.45
N GLU A 246 16.72 -3.56 40.23
CA GLU A 246 16.85 -2.09 40.30
C GLU A 246 18.12 -1.63 41.05
N GLU A 247 18.58 -2.42 42.01
CA GLU A 247 19.71 -2.06 42.88
C GLU A 247 21.09 -2.08 42.20
N ILE A 248 21.19 -2.51 40.97
CA ILE A 248 22.46 -2.66 40.23
C ILE A 248 22.97 -1.33 39.68
N MET A 249 22.07 -0.37 39.51
CA MET A 249 22.37 0.94 38.92
C MET A 249 22.34 2.06 39.99
N PRO A 250 23.12 3.12 39.80
CA PRO A 250 23.12 4.29 40.68
C PRO A 250 21.87 5.20 40.51
N ILE A 251 21.06 4.95 39.47
CA ILE A 251 19.85 5.69 39.13
C ILE A 251 18.69 4.72 38.91
N SER A 252 17.44 5.21 38.97
CA SER A 252 16.29 4.35 38.70
C SER A 252 16.24 3.93 37.22
N ILE A 253 15.58 2.80 36.93
CA ILE A 253 15.42 2.29 35.58
C ILE A 253 14.59 3.28 34.72
N GLU A 254 13.61 3.94 35.30
CA GLU A 254 12.80 4.95 34.62
C GLU A 254 13.64 6.15 34.20
N GLN A 255 14.51 6.67 35.08
CA GLN A 255 15.45 7.76 34.71
C GLN A 255 16.44 7.33 33.63
N ALA A 256 16.97 6.10 33.72
CA ALA A 256 17.89 5.56 32.75
C ALA A 256 17.24 5.41 31.35
N LEU A 257 15.99 4.91 31.30
CA LEU A 257 15.26 4.75 30.06
C LEU A 257 14.76 6.10 29.50
N SER A 258 14.38 7.04 30.36
CA SER A 258 14.06 8.41 29.95
C SER A 258 15.27 9.09 29.27
N ALA A 259 16.45 9.05 29.91
CA ALA A 259 17.66 9.57 29.31
C ALA A 259 18.05 8.83 28.03
N PHE A 260 17.90 7.50 28.01
CA PHE A 260 18.15 6.68 26.83
C PHE A 260 17.32 7.13 25.63
N VAL A 261 15.98 7.31 25.77
CA VAL A 261 15.11 7.71 24.68
C VAL A 261 15.33 9.17 24.23
N ASN A 262 15.82 10.04 25.11
CA ASN A 262 16.13 11.41 24.77
C ASN A 262 17.38 11.53 23.89
N GLU A 263 18.38 10.66 24.11
CA GLU A 263 19.72 10.77 23.53
C GLU A 263 19.94 9.89 22.29
N ILE A 264 19.28 8.72 22.18
CA ILE A 264 19.61 7.72 21.13
C ILE A 264 19.29 8.23 19.72
N GLY A 265 18.19 8.96 19.54
CA GLY A 265 17.79 9.55 18.26
C GLY A 265 17.27 8.55 17.23
N ASP A 266 16.92 7.33 17.61
CA ASP A 266 16.24 6.36 16.74
C ASP A 266 14.83 6.83 16.37
N ASN A 267 14.31 6.40 15.21
CA ASN A 267 13.00 6.85 14.72
C ASN A 267 12.08 5.69 14.29
N ASN A 268 12.34 4.47 14.77
CA ASN A 268 11.46 3.34 14.48
C ASN A 268 10.26 3.28 15.45
N GLY A 269 9.18 2.59 15.06
CA GLY A 269 7.93 2.52 15.85
C GLY A 269 8.11 1.96 17.26
N THR A 270 9.05 1.05 17.47
CA THR A 270 9.39 0.53 18.80
C THR A 270 9.98 1.63 19.67
N PHE A 271 10.89 2.41 19.11
CA PHE A 271 11.52 3.52 19.83
C PHE A 271 10.54 4.64 20.15
N GLN A 272 9.64 4.96 19.23
CA GLN A 272 8.59 5.95 19.50
C GLN A 272 7.69 5.53 20.65
N ALA A 273 7.33 4.24 20.75
CA ALA A 273 6.56 3.70 21.86
C ALA A 273 7.31 3.82 23.21
N LEU A 274 8.62 3.56 23.21
CA LEU A 274 9.46 3.76 24.39
C LEU A 274 9.52 5.24 24.77
N LYS A 275 9.68 6.13 23.79
CA LYS A 275 9.74 7.59 24.02
C LYS A 275 8.42 8.16 24.55
N GLU A 276 7.28 7.68 24.07
CA GLU A 276 5.97 8.07 24.58
C GLU A 276 5.77 7.60 26.03
N HIS A 277 6.30 6.44 26.40
CA HIS A 277 6.15 5.88 27.74
C HIS A 277 7.14 6.48 28.74
N PHE A 278 8.42 6.59 28.38
CA PHE A 278 9.50 7.11 29.20
C PHE A 278 9.81 8.57 28.86
N ASN A 279 8.81 9.45 28.97
CA ASN A 279 8.85 10.85 28.52
C ASN A 279 9.45 11.85 29.55
N GLY A 280 10.28 11.39 30.47
CA GLY A 280 10.98 12.24 31.43
C GLY A 280 11.99 13.20 30.76
N ASN A 281 12.45 14.20 31.52
CA ASN A 281 13.47 15.17 31.09
C ASN A 281 14.86 14.82 31.66
N ASP A 282 15.12 13.55 31.94
CA ASP A 282 16.40 13.12 32.46
C ASP A 282 17.46 13.17 31.35
N ASN A 283 18.58 13.83 31.65
CA ASN A 283 19.72 13.96 30.74
C ASN A 283 21.01 13.70 31.52
N PHE A 284 21.88 12.88 30.98
CA PHE A 284 23.20 12.58 31.51
C PHE A 284 24.25 12.75 30.43
N ASP A 285 25.49 13.04 30.83
CA ASP A 285 26.60 13.13 29.88
C ASP A 285 26.82 11.80 29.18
N VAL A 286 26.82 11.81 27.85
CA VAL A 286 26.99 10.62 27.00
C VAL A 286 28.47 10.44 26.66
N ASP A 287 28.99 9.21 26.83
CA ASP A 287 30.30 8.80 26.37
C ASP A 287 30.23 8.20 24.96
N TYR A 288 29.29 7.26 24.78
CA TYR A 288 29.15 6.56 23.50
C TYR A 288 27.70 6.16 23.25
N LYS A 289 27.27 6.15 21.97
CA LYS A 289 25.94 5.68 21.60
C LYS A 289 25.94 4.83 20.34
N ASN A 290 25.20 3.73 20.39
CA ASN A 290 24.92 2.87 19.25
C ASN A 290 23.43 2.93 18.93
N GLN A 291 23.09 3.49 17.79
CA GLN A 291 21.72 3.44 17.27
C GLN A 291 21.35 2.01 16.87
N PHE A 292 20.06 1.71 16.82
CA PHE A 292 19.55 0.40 16.42
C PHE A 292 20.01 0.03 14.99
N SER A 293 20.38 -1.24 14.80
CA SER A 293 20.52 -1.83 13.46
C SER A 293 19.81 -3.19 13.40
N SER A 294 19.27 -3.52 12.23
CA SER A 294 18.56 -4.79 12.00
C SER A 294 19.47 -6.01 12.16
N GLU A 295 20.77 -5.85 11.91
CA GLU A 295 21.78 -6.89 12.07
C GLU A 295 22.11 -7.14 13.55
N ARG A 296 22.35 -6.06 14.31
CA ARG A 296 22.68 -6.14 15.74
C ARG A 296 21.47 -6.48 16.60
N LYS A 297 20.30 -5.96 16.26
CA LYS A 297 19.02 -6.08 17.00
C LYS A 297 19.07 -5.51 18.42
N TRP A 298 19.94 -4.55 18.68
CA TRP A 298 20.03 -3.80 19.93
C TRP A 298 20.54 -2.38 19.68
N SER A 299 20.28 -1.51 20.64
CA SER A 299 20.82 -0.16 20.75
C SER A 299 21.38 0.05 22.16
N SER A 300 22.36 0.94 22.33
CA SER A 300 22.96 1.22 23.63
C SER A 300 23.40 2.67 23.76
N ILE A 301 23.38 3.15 25.01
CA ILE A 301 24.01 4.41 25.42
C ILE A 301 24.86 4.16 26.64
N SER A 302 26.08 4.66 26.60
CA SER A 302 27.01 4.69 27.70
C SER A 302 27.02 6.09 28.31
N PHE A 303 26.62 6.21 29.59
CA PHE A 303 26.59 7.47 30.34
C PHE A 303 27.79 7.57 31.25
N LYS A 304 28.41 8.75 31.34
CA LYS A 304 29.58 9.02 32.18
C LYS A 304 29.27 8.79 33.65
N GLY A 305 30.06 7.94 34.28
CA GLY A 305 29.93 7.66 35.73
C GLY A 305 28.74 6.80 36.10
N ILE A 306 27.89 6.39 35.18
CA ILE A 306 26.71 5.54 35.41
C ILE A 306 26.97 4.14 34.83
N GLY A 307 27.39 4.04 33.58
CA GLY A 307 27.53 2.81 32.82
C GLY A 307 26.66 2.82 31.56
N SER A 308 26.49 1.67 30.96
CA SER A 308 25.80 1.51 29.67
C SER A 308 24.43 0.87 29.83
N ILE A 309 23.44 1.48 29.20
CA ILE A 309 22.08 0.93 29.06
C ILE A 309 21.95 0.35 27.66
N ILE A 310 21.50 -0.90 27.58
CA ILE A 310 21.33 -1.64 26.33
C ILE A 310 19.86 -2.06 26.23
N VAL A 311 19.21 -1.73 25.11
CA VAL A 311 17.83 -2.16 24.82
C VAL A 311 17.85 -3.00 23.56
N GLY A 312 17.32 -4.21 23.62
CA GLY A 312 17.39 -5.09 22.44
C GLY A 312 16.53 -6.34 22.51
N ALA A 313 16.61 -7.11 21.43
CA ALA A 313 15.92 -8.38 21.31
C ALA A 313 16.44 -9.41 22.32
N PRO A 314 15.55 -10.20 22.97
CA PRO A 314 15.92 -11.16 24.00
C PRO A 314 17.02 -12.11 23.58
N GLU A 315 16.96 -12.64 22.37
CA GLU A 315 17.95 -13.59 21.85
C GLU A 315 19.38 -13.03 21.77
N ARG A 316 19.54 -11.70 21.69
CA ARG A 316 20.84 -11.04 21.66
C ARG A 316 21.40 -10.75 23.05
N LEU A 317 20.51 -10.33 23.96
CA LEU A 317 20.93 -9.96 25.32
C LEU A 317 21.11 -11.19 26.22
N ILE A 318 20.28 -12.21 26.08
CA ILE A 318 20.42 -13.49 26.82
C ILE A 318 21.74 -14.17 26.48
N ALA A 319 22.18 -14.15 25.25
CA ALA A 319 23.45 -14.73 24.81
C ALA A 319 24.69 -14.11 25.51
N LYS A 320 24.54 -12.96 26.18
CA LYS A 320 25.59 -12.21 26.88
C LYS A 320 25.30 -12.05 28.38
N SER A 321 24.35 -12.80 28.90
CA SER A 321 23.94 -12.75 30.31
C SER A 321 23.62 -14.14 30.83
N ALA A 322 23.59 -14.30 32.16
CA ALA A 322 23.10 -15.52 32.82
C ALA A 322 21.57 -15.53 33.02
N PHE A 323 20.83 -14.78 32.20
CA PHE A 323 19.38 -14.62 32.32
C PHE A 323 18.64 -15.61 31.43
N GLU A 324 17.62 -16.25 31.96
CA GLU A 324 16.69 -17.07 31.20
C GLU A 324 15.34 -16.36 31.08
N MET A 325 14.68 -16.52 29.92
CA MET A 325 13.36 -15.95 29.73
C MET A 325 12.35 -16.56 30.71
N LYS A 326 11.66 -15.70 31.42
CA LYS A 326 10.58 -16.14 32.31
C LYS A 326 9.35 -16.60 31.49
N GLU A 327 8.56 -17.47 32.11
CA GLU A 327 7.38 -18.07 31.46
C GLU A 327 6.36 -17.04 30.99
N ASN A 328 6.14 -15.96 31.78
CA ASN A 328 5.26 -14.86 31.42
C ASN A 328 5.72 -14.11 30.15
N MET A 329 7.03 -13.94 29.94
CA MET A 329 7.57 -13.31 28.72
C MET A 329 7.38 -14.19 27.49
N ILE A 330 7.57 -15.50 27.64
CA ILE A 330 7.31 -16.47 26.57
C ILE A 330 5.84 -16.44 26.20
N GLU A 331 4.96 -16.38 27.22
CA GLU A 331 3.53 -16.28 27.01
C GLU A 331 3.13 -14.95 26.34
N ALA A 332 3.74 -13.82 26.73
CA ALA A 332 3.55 -12.54 26.08
C ALA A 332 3.93 -12.58 24.59
N GLN A 333 5.05 -13.24 24.24
CA GLN A 333 5.43 -13.47 22.84
C GLN A 333 4.42 -14.35 22.09
N LYS A 334 3.91 -15.41 22.71
CA LYS A 334 2.85 -16.25 22.14
C LYS A 334 1.55 -15.46 21.90
N GLN A 335 1.27 -14.48 22.75
CA GLN A 335 0.11 -13.57 22.61
C GLN A 335 0.34 -12.47 21.56
N GLY A 336 1.48 -12.44 20.92
CA GLY A 336 1.76 -11.48 19.86
C GLY A 336 2.41 -10.18 20.30
N LYS A 337 2.82 -10.08 21.55
CA LYS A 337 3.56 -8.93 22.05
C LYS A 337 5.04 -9.04 21.68
N ARG A 338 5.65 -7.89 21.42
CA ARG A 338 7.10 -7.78 21.28
C ARG A 338 7.72 -7.61 22.67
N VAL A 339 8.63 -8.48 23.03
CA VAL A 339 9.39 -8.37 24.27
C VAL A 339 10.78 -7.83 23.96
N LEU A 340 11.19 -6.78 24.65
CA LEU A 340 12.55 -6.27 24.66
C LEU A 340 13.15 -6.50 26.05
N LEU A 341 14.45 -6.79 26.09
CA LEU A 341 15.19 -6.79 27.34
C LEU A 341 15.99 -5.48 27.48
N VAL A 342 16.12 -5.04 28.70
CA VAL A 342 16.98 -3.94 29.11
C VAL A 342 18.15 -4.54 29.87
N GLY A 343 19.34 -4.34 29.36
CA GLY A 343 20.60 -4.76 29.98
C GLY A 343 21.39 -3.58 30.51
N PHE A 344 22.19 -3.85 31.51
CA PHE A 344 23.12 -2.89 32.11
C PHE A 344 24.55 -3.48 32.10
N SER A 345 25.54 -2.64 31.78
CA SER A 345 26.95 -2.93 31.96
C SER A 345 27.68 -1.72 32.57
N LYS A 346 28.70 -1.98 33.38
CA LYS A 346 29.56 -0.90 33.88
C LYS A 346 30.56 -0.40 32.83
N ASP A 347 30.81 -1.22 31.81
CA ASP A 347 31.75 -0.91 30.72
C ASP A 347 31.05 -0.09 29.64
N VAL A 348 31.84 0.72 28.91
CA VAL A 348 31.39 1.42 27.71
C VAL A 348 31.10 0.38 26.62
N VAL A 349 29.93 0.46 26.01
CA VAL A 349 29.53 -0.44 24.92
C VAL A 349 29.80 0.24 23.57
N GLU A 350 30.82 -0.24 22.88
CA GLU A 350 31.13 0.18 21.50
C GLU A 350 30.44 -0.77 20.50
N ASP A 351 31.20 -1.49 19.67
CA ASP A 351 30.63 -2.35 18.59
C ASP A 351 30.17 -3.73 19.06
N LYS A 352 30.61 -4.20 20.22
CA LYS A 352 30.32 -5.54 20.74
C LYS A 352 29.73 -5.47 22.14
N LEU A 353 28.73 -6.31 22.40
CA LEU A 353 28.16 -6.44 23.73
C LEU A 353 29.17 -7.09 24.70
N PRO A 354 29.50 -6.43 25.82
CA PRO A 354 30.24 -7.04 26.94
C PRO A 354 29.34 -8.04 27.69
N GLU A 355 29.77 -8.52 28.84
CA GLU A 355 28.89 -9.18 29.80
C GLU A 355 27.89 -8.18 30.35
N ILE A 356 26.59 -8.52 30.30
CA ILE A 356 25.51 -7.65 30.72
C ILE A 356 24.66 -8.29 31.81
N LYS A 357 24.03 -7.47 32.64
CA LYS A 357 23.00 -7.90 33.57
C LYS A 357 21.65 -7.39 33.07
N ASN A 358 20.72 -8.30 32.81
CA ASN A 358 19.35 -7.90 32.45
C ASN A 358 18.64 -7.34 33.69
N ILE A 359 18.13 -6.12 33.56
CA ILE A 359 17.54 -5.34 34.64
C ILE A 359 16.04 -5.17 34.53
N ALA A 360 15.52 -5.19 33.29
CA ALA A 360 14.08 -5.13 33.02
C ALA A 360 13.71 -5.82 31.72
N ALA A 361 12.41 -6.13 31.57
CA ALA A 361 11.79 -6.46 30.30
C ALA A 361 10.66 -5.48 30.01
N ILE A 362 10.54 -5.11 28.73
CA ILE A 362 9.50 -4.21 28.24
C ILE A 362 8.67 -4.98 27.22
N GLU A 363 7.37 -5.11 27.49
CA GLU A 363 6.41 -5.67 26.55
C GLU A 363 5.78 -4.55 25.74
N LEU A 364 5.80 -4.71 24.43
CA LEU A 364 5.13 -3.80 23.49
C LEU A 364 4.03 -4.58 22.76
N SER A 365 2.92 -3.94 22.56
CA SER A 365 1.82 -4.44 21.75
C SER A 365 1.46 -3.44 20.67
N ASP A 366 1.05 -3.97 19.52
CA ASP A 366 0.42 -3.19 18.46
C ASP A 366 -1.09 -3.42 18.57
N PRO A 367 -1.86 -2.46 19.12
CA PRO A 367 -3.27 -2.68 19.43
C PRO A 367 -4.08 -2.88 18.15
N LEU A 368 -5.08 -3.76 18.24
CA LEU A 368 -6.07 -3.93 17.19
C LEU A 368 -6.84 -2.63 16.95
N ARG A 369 -7.14 -2.33 15.69
CA ARG A 369 -8.09 -1.27 15.35
C ARG A 369 -9.48 -1.61 15.92
N LYS A 370 -10.15 -0.62 16.47
CA LYS A 370 -11.47 -0.80 17.13
C LYS A 370 -12.50 -1.50 16.24
N ASN A 371 -12.45 -1.24 14.93
CA ASN A 371 -13.40 -1.74 13.94
C ASN A 371 -12.93 -3.00 13.21
N ALA A 372 -11.78 -3.60 13.58
CA ALA A 372 -11.21 -4.75 12.86
C ALA A 372 -12.19 -5.93 12.81
N LYS A 373 -12.80 -6.28 13.96
CA LYS A 373 -13.75 -7.39 14.04
C LYS A 373 -15.01 -7.16 13.19
N GLU A 374 -15.56 -5.95 13.20
CA GLU A 374 -16.74 -5.60 12.39
C GLU A 374 -16.41 -5.71 10.90
N MET A 375 -15.21 -5.26 10.52
CA MET A 375 -14.77 -5.26 9.12
C MET A 375 -14.53 -6.66 8.59
N LEU A 376 -13.87 -7.54 9.34
CA LEU A 376 -13.67 -8.94 8.92
C LEU A 376 -15.03 -9.66 8.77
N GLY A 377 -15.96 -9.44 9.72
CA GLY A 377 -17.32 -9.97 9.63
C GLY A 377 -18.08 -9.43 8.41
N PHE A 378 -17.91 -8.15 8.09
CA PHE A 378 -18.53 -7.55 6.89
C PHE A 378 -17.99 -8.20 5.62
N PHE A 379 -16.66 -8.30 5.41
CA PHE A 379 -16.09 -8.91 4.21
C PHE A 379 -16.52 -10.35 4.03
N LYS A 380 -16.55 -11.12 5.12
CA LYS A 380 -17.09 -12.49 5.09
C LYS A 380 -18.55 -12.53 4.66
N GLY A 381 -19.39 -11.64 5.21
CA GLY A 381 -20.81 -11.51 4.84
C GLY A 381 -21.03 -11.13 3.37
N GLU A 382 -20.08 -10.42 2.78
CA GLU A 382 -20.09 -10.03 1.37
C GLU A 382 -19.45 -11.06 0.43
N GLY A 383 -19.06 -12.22 0.95
CA GLY A 383 -18.46 -13.32 0.17
C GLY A 383 -16.99 -13.06 -0.21
N VAL A 384 -16.30 -12.17 0.49
CA VAL A 384 -14.88 -11.88 0.28
C VAL A 384 -14.05 -12.71 1.24
N THR A 385 -13.17 -13.56 0.70
CA THR A 385 -12.22 -14.35 1.48
C THR A 385 -11.12 -13.44 2.00
N VAL A 386 -10.89 -13.43 3.32
CA VAL A 386 -9.83 -12.65 3.92
C VAL A 386 -8.61 -13.53 4.17
N LYS A 387 -7.44 -13.07 3.72
CA LYS A 387 -6.14 -13.71 3.97
C LYS A 387 -5.23 -12.70 4.67
N ILE A 388 -4.55 -13.15 5.75
CA ILE A 388 -3.61 -12.30 6.49
C ILE A 388 -2.20 -12.68 6.08
N ILE A 389 -1.42 -11.67 5.69
CA ILE A 389 -0.03 -11.83 5.24
C ILE A 389 0.86 -11.00 6.17
N SER A 390 1.86 -11.61 6.81
CA SER A 390 2.72 -10.90 7.77
C SER A 390 4.15 -11.47 7.79
N GLY A 391 5.11 -10.60 8.05
CA GLY A 391 6.50 -11.00 8.35
C GLY A 391 6.69 -11.57 9.76
N ASP A 392 5.67 -11.49 10.63
CA ASP A 392 5.75 -11.92 12.02
C ASP A 392 5.64 -13.45 12.19
N ASN A 393 5.92 -13.92 13.40
CA ASN A 393 5.80 -15.32 13.79
C ASN A 393 4.36 -15.84 13.63
N PRO A 394 4.15 -17.11 13.18
CA PRO A 394 2.82 -17.69 12.98
C PRO A 394 1.88 -17.60 14.18
N LEU A 395 2.36 -17.91 15.37
CA LEU A 395 1.55 -17.87 16.59
C LEU A 395 1.08 -16.45 16.93
N THR A 396 1.95 -15.46 16.71
CA THR A 396 1.63 -14.04 16.86
C THR A 396 0.50 -13.62 15.93
N VAL A 397 0.63 -13.97 14.64
CA VAL A 397 -0.35 -13.58 13.62
C VAL A 397 -1.68 -14.29 13.85
N SER A 398 -1.66 -15.60 14.19
CA SER A 398 -2.86 -16.37 14.53
C SER A 398 -3.58 -15.80 15.75
N SER A 399 -2.85 -15.43 16.82
CA SER A 399 -3.44 -14.83 18.02
C SER A 399 -4.14 -13.49 17.71
N ILE A 400 -3.51 -12.63 16.92
CA ILE A 400 -4.08 -11.35 16.48
C ILE A 400 -5.29 -11.58 15.56
N ALA A 401 -5.21 -12.52 14.63
CA ALA A 401 -6.31 -12.90 13.75
C ALA A 401 -7.54 -13.39 14.53
N LYS A 402 -7.32 -14.20 15.57
CA LYS A 402 -8.36 -14.66 16.50
C LYS A 402 -9.03 -13.50 17.21
N GLN A 403 -8.24 -12.58 17.77
CA GLN A 403 -8.76 -11.40 18.45
C GLN A 403 -9.53 -10.48 17.49
N ALA A 404 -9.08 -10.38 16.23
CA ALA A 404 -9.75 -9.64 15.17
C ALA A 404 -11.01 -10.34 14.64
N GLY A 405 -11.30 -11.60 15.05
CA GLY A 405 -12.50 -12.34 14.68
C GLY A 405 -12.43 -13.07 13.36
N LEU A 406 -11.22 -13.44 12.90
CA LEU A 406 -11.05 -14.37 11.77
C LEU A 406 -11.38 -15.80 12.24
N ASP A 407 -12.37 -16.45 11.62
CA ASP A 407 -12.79 -17.79 12.03
C ASP A 407 -11.70 -18.85 11.78
N GLU A 408 -10.95 -18.70 10.69
CA GLU A 408 -9.92 -19.64 10.25
C GLU A 408 -8.53 -19.28 10.82
N TYR A 409 -8.46 -18.72 12.03
CA TYR A 409 -7.21 -18.27 12.65
C TYR A 409 -6.20 -19.40 12.90
N GLU A 410 -6.63 -20.66 12.96
CA GLU A 410 -5.77 -21.85 13.10
C GLU A 410 -5.18 -22.31 11.77
N SER A 411 -5.73 -21.84 10.65
CA SER A 411 -5.26 -22.17 9.29
C SER A 411 -4.08 -21.28 8.89
N TYR A 412 -2.91 -21.52 9.46
CA TYR A 412 -1.70 -20.75 9.20
C TYR A 412 -0.54 -21.60 8.69
N ILE A 413 0.38 -20.95 7.98
CA ILE A 413 1.63 -21.54 7.50
C ILE A 413 2.80 -20.58 7.72
N ASP A 414 3.97 -21.16 8.04
CA ASP A 414 5.26 -20.45 8.14
C ASP A 414 5.99 -20.55 6.80
N LEU A 415 6.04 -19.46 6.04
CA LEU A 415 6.68 -19.46 4.72
C LEU A 415 8.22 -19.49 4.78
N SER A 416 8.83 -19.26 5.94
CA SER A 416 10.28 -19.45 6.08
C SER A 416 10.70 -20.91 6.01
N THR A 417 9.77 -21.85 6.15
CA THR A 417 10.02 -23.30 6.05
C THR A 417 9.91 -23.83 4.62
N ILE A 418 9.34 -23.04 3.71
CA ILE A 418 9.17 -23.42 2.30
C ILE A 418 10.49 -23.22 1.57
N LYS A 419 10.96 -24.25 0.91
CA LYS A 419 12.25 -24.27 0.21
C LYS A 419 12.15 -23.82 -1.25
N ASN A 420 11.01 -24.04 -1.87
CA ASN A 420 10.75 -23.68 -3.25
C ASN A 420 9.50 -22.80 -3.32
N ASP A 421 9.65 -21.59 -3.82
CA ASP A 421 8.57 -20.62 -3.97
C ASP A 421 7.44 -21.11 -4.92
N ASP A 422 7.72 -22.06 -5.82
CA ASP A 422 6.69 -22.67 -6.68
C ASP A 422 5.61 -23.41 -5.88
N GLU A 423 5.93 -23.90 -4.67
CA GLU A 423 4.96 -24.56 -3.80
C GLU A 423 3.87 -23.60 -3.29
N ILE A 424 4.11 -22.29 -3.31
CA ILE A 424 3.18 -21.27 -2.83
C ILE A 424 1.82 -21.36 -3.55
N ILE A 425 1.81 -21.68 -4.85
CA ILE A 425 0.58 -21.78 -5.63
C ILE A 425 -0.40 -22.84 -5.10
N ASP A 426 0.11 -23.92 -4.51
CA ASP A 426 -0.70 -25.00 -3.94
C ASP A 426 -1.17 -24.70 -2.51
N LEU A 427 -0.61 -23.69 -1.88
CA LEU A 427 -0.86 -23.34 -0.48
C LEU A 427 -1.88 -22.19 -0.34
N VAL A 428 -2.03 -21.33 -1.35
CA VAL A 428 -2.83 -20.10 -1.23
C VAL A 428 -4.30 -20.32 -0.92
N ASP A 429 -4.88 -21.46 -1.33
CA ASP A 429 -6.28 -21.80 -1.02
C ASP A 429 -6.42 -22.57 0.31
N LYS A 430 -5.34 -23.23 0.75
CA LYS A 430 -5.37 -24.10 1.93
C LYS A 430 -5.28 -23.32 3.24
N TYR A 431 -4.57 -22.19 3.22
CA TYR A 431 -4.27 -21.42 4.42
C TYR A 431 -4.88 -20.02 4.35
N SER A 432 -5.33 -19.51 5.49
CA SER A 432 -5.88 -18.17 5.64
C SER A 432 -4.86 -17.19 6.20
N ILE A 433 -3.77 -17.69 6.82
CA ILE A 433 -2.71 -16.89 7.42
C ILE A 433 -1.35 -17.35 6.88
N PHE A 434 -0.60 -16.40 6.35
CA PHE A 434 0.77 -16.58 5.87
C PHE A 434 1.71 -15.77 6.76
N ALA A 435 2.62 -16.45 7.45
CA ALA A 435 3.51 -15.85 8.43
C ALA A 435 4.97 -15.96 7.99
N ARG A 436 5.86 -15.12 8.54
CA ARG A 436 7.28 -14.98 8.18
C ARG A 436 7.49 -14.79 6.67
N VAL A 437 6.60 -14.02 6.07
CA VAL A 437 6.58 -13.77 4.63
C VAL A 437 7.61 -12.71 4.28
N SER A 438 8.51 -13.01 3.36
CA SER A 438 9.42 -12.01 2.78
C SER A 438 8.70 -11.08 1.81
N PRO A 439 9.25 -9.89 1.50
CA PRO A 439 8.65 -8.97 0.53
C PRO A 439 8.37 -9.61 -0.85
N ASN A 440 9.28 -10.45 -1.33
CA ASN A 440 9.10 -11.19 -2.59
C ASN A 440 7.97 -12.20 -2.50
N GLN A 441 7.90 -12.95 -1.41
CA GLN A 441 6.84 -13.94 -1.20
C GLN A 441 5.46 -13.28 -1.06
N LYS A 442 5.36 -12.05 -0.53
CA LYS A 442 4.09 -11.29 -0.54
C LYS A 442 3.57 -11.11 -1.98
N SER A 443 4.43 -10.76 -2.92
CA SER A 443 4.06 -10.62 -4.33
C SER A 443 3.72 -11.96 -4.98
N LEU A 444 4.46 -13.03 -4.67
CA LEU A 444 4.19 -14.37 -5.18
C LEU A 444 2.85 -14.93 -4.69
N LEU A 445 2.47 -14.67 -3.43
CA LEU A 445 1.14 -15.02 -2.90
C LEU A 445 0.02 -14.36 -3.71
N VAL A 446 0.15 -13.07 -4.01
CA VAL A 446 -0.82 -12.36 -4.84
C VAL A 446 -0.88 -12.96 -6.25
N GLN A 447 0.28 -13.21 -6.88
CA GLN A 447 0.35 -13.82 -8.21
C GLN A 447 -0.27 -15.23 -8.22
N ALA A 448 -0.02 -16.03 -7.19
CA ALA A 448 -0.57 -17.38 -7.08
C ALA A 448 -2.10 -17.39 -6.95
N LEU A 449 -2.67 -16.46 -6.17
CA LEU A 449 -4.10 -16.25 -6.08
C LEU A 449 -4.70 -15.83 -7.42
N GLN A 450 -4.06 -14.87 -8.11
CA GLN A 450 -4.49 -14.43 -9.45
C GLN A 450 -4.40 -15.57 -10.49
N ALA A 451 -3.37 -16.40 -10.44
CA ALA A 451 -3.22 -17.57 -11.32
C ALA A 451 -4.34 -18.60 -11.12
N LYS A 452 -4.93 -18.68 -9.93
CA LYS A 452 -6.11 -19.49 -9.62
C LYS A 452 -7.44 -18.85 -10.00
N GLY A 453 -7.41 -17.63 -10.53
CA GLY A 453 -8.59 -16.92 -11.02
C GLY A 453 -9.23 -15.99 -10.01
N HIS A 454 -8.60 -15.74 -8.85
CA HIS A 454 -9.09 -14.78 -7.88
C HIS A 454 -8.81 -13.34 -8.30
N THR A 455 -9.75 -12.45 -7.97
CA THR A 455 -9.55 -11.01 -8.06
C THR A 455 -9.09 -10.49 -6.71
N VAL A 456 -7.81 -10.13 -6.63
CA VAL A 456 -7.12 -9.89 -5.37
C VAL A 456 -7.00 -8.40 -5.05
N ALA A 457 -7.54 -8.00 -3.89
CA ALA A 457 -7.17 -6.74 -3.27
C ALA A 457 -6.05 -6.96 -2.24
N MET A 458 -5.10 -6.03 -2.17
CA MET A 458 -4.00 -6.04 -1.21
C MET A 458 -3.95 -4.75 -0.42
N THR A 459 -3.88 -4.85 0.91
CA THR A 459 -3.56 -3.72 1.78
C THR A 459 -2.12 -3.81 2.25
N GLY A 460 -1.48 -2.67 2.41
CA GLY A 460 -0.13 -2.59 2.96
C GLY A 460 0.21 -1.15 3.33
N ASP A 461 1.12 -0.96 4.27
CA ASP A 461 1.56 0.33 4.77
C ASP A 461 3.07 0.53 4.64
N GLY A 462 3.80 -0.55 4.55
CA GLY A 462 5.24 -0.57 4.53
C GLY A 462 5.84 -0.53 3.13
N VAL A 463 7.11 -0.24 3.12
CA VAL A 463 7.96 -0.30 1.94
C VAL A 463 8.08 -1.74 1.42
N ASN A 464 7.99 -2.70 2.33
CA ASN A 464 8.05 -4.14 2.04
C ASN A 464 6.82 -4.66 1.26
N ASP A 465 5.75 -3.87 1.22
CA ASP A 465 4.50 -4.23 0.54
C ASP A 465 4.42 -3.72 -0.90
N VAL A 466 5.32 -2.82 -1.28
CA VAL A 466 5.28 -2.09 -2.57
C VAL A 466 5.14 -3.01 -3.77
N ILE A 467 5.92 -4.11 -3.81
CA ILE A 467 5.89 -5.05 -4.93
C ILE A 467 4.54 -5.77 -4.97
N ALA A 468 4.03 -6.22 -3.82
CA ALA A 468 2.73 -6.89 -3.71
C ALA A 468 1.55 -5.93 -4.02
N LEU A 469 1.61 -4.67 -3.55
CA LEU A 469 0.63 -3.64 -3.88
C LEU A 469 0.55 -3.35 -5.38
N ARG A 470 1.71 -3.31 -6.07
CA ARG A 470 1.74 -3.15 -7.54
C ARG A 470 1.23 -4.36 -8.29
N GLN A 471 1.41 -5.56 -7.74
CA GLN A 471 0.96 -6.82 -8.34
C GLN A 471 -0.55 -6.99 -8.23
N ALA A 472 -1.16 -6.63 -7.10
CA ALA A 472 -2.58 -6.78 -6.83
C ALA A 472 -3.47 -6.13 -7.90
N ASP A 473 -4.68 -6.67 -8.08
CA ASP A 473 -5.69 -6.09 -8.97
C ASP A 473 -6.21 -4.76 -8.42
N CYS A 474 -6.36 -4.68 -7.10
CA CYS A 474 -6.69 -3.46 -6.39
C CYS A 474 -5.77 -3.30 -5.17
N SER A 475 -5.03 -2.19 -5.10
CA SER A 475 -4.18 -1.88 -3.95
C SER A 475 -4.74 -0.74 -3.11
N ILE A 476 -4.68 -0.93 -1.80
CA ILE A 476 -5.28 -0.02 -0.81
C ILE A 476 -4.25 0.27 0.26
N THR A 477 -4.12 1.52 0.66
CA THR A 477 -3.24 1.91 1.76
C THR A 477 -3.90 2.90 2.71
N LEU A 478 -3.36 2.99 3.92
CA LEU A 478 -3.85 3.84 5.00
C LEU A 478 -3.05 5.15 5.08
N PRO A 479 -3.53 6.15 5.86
CA PRO A 479 -2.87 7.46 5.96
C PRO A 479 -1.47 7.38 6.57
N GLU A 480 -1.25 6.42 7.46
CA GLU A 480 0.02 6.20 8.16
C GLU A 480 1.08 5.51 7.32
N ALA A 481 0.70 4.99 6.14
CA ALA A 481 1.60 4.27 5.26
C ALA A 481 2.77 5.14 4.76
N SER A 482 3.85 4.47 4.36
CA SER A 482 5.00 5.11 3.73
C SER A 482 4.59 5.85 2.45
N ASP A 483 5.33 6.89 2.10
CA ASP A 483 5.04 7.69 0.91
C ASP A 483 5.05 6.84 -0.37
N VAL A 484 5.94 5.85 -0.42
CA VAL A 484 6.02 4.93 -1.56
C VAL A 484 4.78 4.04 -1.65
N ALA A 485 4.32 3.48 -0.53
CA ALA A 485 3.09 2.69 -0.51
C ALA A 485 1.89 3.53 -0.98
N LYS A 486 1.79 4.79 -0.53
CA LYS A 486 0.74 5.72 -1.00
C LYS A 486 0.82 5.99 -2.50
N GLN A 487 2.02 6.18 -3.06
CA GLN A 487 2.18 6.48 -4.50
C GLN A 487 1.83 5.31 -5.41
N VAL A 488 2.11 4.07 -4.98
CA VAL A 488 1.85 2.89 -5.80
C VAL A 488 0.43 2.36 -5.65
N SER A 489 -0.27 2.73 -4.58
CA SER A 489 -1.62 2.25 -4.28
C SER A 489 -2.66 2.96 -5.13
N GLN A 490 -3.66 2.23 -5.58
CA GLN A 490 -4.77 2.76 -6.37
C GLN A 490 -5.79 3.49 -5.50
N ILE A 491 -5.93 3.09 -4.24
CA ILE A 491 -6.85 3.68 -3.27
C ILE A 491 -6.06 4.04 -2.01
N VAL A 492 -6.18 5.30 -1.57
CA VAL A 492 -5.56 5.80 -0.34
C VAL A 492 -6.66 6.29 0.60
N LEU A 493 -6.74 5.70 1.78
CA LEU A 493 -7.59 6.23 2.84
C LEU A 493 -6.92 7.47 3.44
N LEU A 494 -7.67 8.55 3.66
CA LEU A 494 -7.16 9.81 4.21
C LEU A 494 -7.45 9.96 5.71
N ASN A 495 -8.12 8.98 6.29
CA ASN A 495 -8.34 8.87 7.72
C ASN A 495 -8.01 7.44 8.17
N SER A 496 -7.64 7.29 9.43
CA SER A 496 -7.26 6.01 10.03
C SER A 496 -8.45 5.08 10.31
N ASP A 497 -9.63 5.42 9.78
CA ASP A 497 -10.84 4.62 9.97
C ASP A 497 -10.92 3.52 8.92
N PHE A 498 -10.55 2.32 9.33
CA PHE A 498 -10.58 1.13 8.48
C PHE A 498 -12.00 0.75 8.03
N SER A 499 -13.06 1.20 8.75
CA SER A 499 -14.46 0.93 8.38
C SER A 499 -14.87 1.55 7.04
N VAL A 500 -14.15 2.55 6.58
CA VAL A 500 -14.39 3.20 5.28
C VAL A 500 -14.21 2.23 4.10
N LEU A 501 -13.44 1.13 4.25
CA LEU A 501 -13.33 0.09 3.22
C LEU A 501 -14.68 -0.54 2.87
N LYS A 502 -15.60 -0.67 3.84
CA LYS A 502 -16.98 -1.08 3.60
C LYS A 502 -17.65 -0.17 2.58
N ASP A 503 -17.53 1.14 2.80
CA ASP A 503 -18.12 2.13 1.90
C ASP A 503 -17.48 2.09 0.50
N VAL A 504 -16.19 1.83 0.42
CA VAL A 504 -15.46 1.72 -0.86
C VAL A 504 -15.96 0.52 -1.66
N LEU A 505 -16.08 -0.66 -1.03
CA LEU A 505 -16.61 -1.87 -1.67
C LEU A 505 -18.06 -1.67 -2.13
N MET A 506 -18.92 -1.15 -1.24
CA MET A 506 -20.35 -0.92 -1.54
C MET A 506 -20.55 0.10 -2.64
N GLU A 507 -19.76 1.18 -2.67
CA GLU A 507 -19.82 2.17 -3.75
C GLU A 507 -19.33 1.58 -5.08
N GLY A 508 -18.27 0.76 -5.07
CA GLY A 508 -17.81 0.02 -6.24
C GLY A 508 -18.91 -0.85 -6.83
N ARG A 509 -19.51 -1.71 -6.01
CA ARG A 509 -20.63 -2.58 -6.41
C ARG A 509 -21.83 -1.79 -6.93
N ARG A 510 -22.15 -0.66 -6.29
CA ARG A 510 -23.24 0.22 -6.74
C ARG A 510 -22.95 0.81 -8.12
N VAL A 511 -21.72 1.26 -8.36
CA VAL A 511 -21.31 1.81 -9.65
C VAL A 511 -21.40 0.74 -10.74
N VAL A 512 -20.87 -0.47 -10.49
CA VAL A 512 -20.94 -1.60 -11.43
C VAL A 512 -22.39 -1.97 -11.75
N ASN A 513 -23.25 -2.11 -10.73
CA ASN A 513 -24.67 -2.42 -10.92
C ASN A 513 -25.39 -1.36 -11.75
N ASN A 514 -25.15 -0.07 -11.48
CA ASN A 514 -25.74 1.03 -12.24
C ASN A 514 -25.29 0.96 -13.72
N ILE A 515 -24.00 0.74 -13.97
CA ILE A 515 -23.47 0.63 -15.33
C ILE A 515 -24.09 -0.57 -16.05
N THR A 516 -24.17 -1.73 -15.41
CA THR A 516 -24.76 -2.95 -15.98
C THR A 516 -26.23 -2.76 -16.32
N ASN A 517 -27.03 -2.17 -15.41
CA ASN A 517 -28.45 -1.91 -15.65
C ASN A 517 -28.67 -0.98 -16.85
N VAL A 518 -27.90 0.11 -16.95
CA VAL A 518 -28.04 1.04 -18.07
C VAL A 518 -27.47 0.45 -19.36
N ALA A 519 -26.37 -0.31 -19.29
CA ALA A 519 -25.86 -1.06 -20.44
C ALA A 519 -26.93 -2.00 -21.03
N THR A 520 -27.70 -2.67 -20.17
CA THR A 520 -28.81 -3.54 -20.57
C THR A 520 -29.87 -2.75 -21.35
N ILE A 521 -30.23 -1.53 -20.92
CA ILE A 521 -31.20 -0.67 -21.63
C ILE A 521 -30.66 -0.31 -23.04
N PHE A 522 -29.38 0.06 -23.13
CA PHE A 522 -28.74 0.33 -24.43
C PHE A 522 -28.72 -0.90 -25.35
N PHE A 523 -28.51 -2.08 -24.78
CA PHE A 523 -28.57 -3.35 -25.50
C PHE A 523 -29.96 -3.64 -26.06
N ILE A 524 -30.98 -3.52 -25.24
CA ILE A 524 -32.38 -3.70 -25.65
C ILE A 524 -32.72 -2.74 -26.78
N LYS A 525 -32.33 -1.45 -26.66
CA LYS A 525 -32.51 -0.45 -27.72
C LYS A 525 -31.81 -0.88 -29.03
N THR A 526 -30.56 -1.31 -28.96
CA THR A 526 -29.82 -1.74 -30.14
C THR A 526 -30.45 -2.95 -30.80
N LEU A 527 -30.81 -3.97 -30.02
CA LEU A 527 -31.50 -5.18 -30.51
C LEU A 527 -32.83 -4.84 -31.16
N TYR A 528 -33.65 -4.02 -30.50
CA TYR A 528 -34.90 -3.53 -31.03
C TYR A 528 -34.72 -2.79 -32.37
N SER A 529 -33.73 -1.90 -32.46
CA SER A 529 -33.47 -1.16 -33.70
C SER A 529 -33.02 -2.09 -34.85
N VAL A 530 -32.20 -3.12 -34.55
CA VAL A 530 -31.79 -4.13 -35.53
C VAL A 530 -32.97 -4.95 -36.02
N ILE A 531 -33.82 -5.43 -35.11
CA ILE A 531 -35.05 -6.20 -35.46
C ILE A 531 -35.97 -5.36 -36.35
N LEU A 532 -36.25 -4.10 -35.96
CA LEU A 532 -37.07 -3.21 -36.77
C LEU A 532 -36.49 -2.98 -38.16
N SER A 533 -35.17 -2.85 -38.26
CA SER A 533 -34.49 -2.67 -39.57
C SER A 533 -34.62 -3.91 -40.45
N ILE A 534 -34.48 -5.12 -39.86
CA ILE A 534 -34.70 -6.37 -40.57
C ILE A 534 -36.15 -6.51 -41.01
N LEU A 535 -37.12 -6.21 -40.14
CA LEU A 535 -38.53 -6.22 -40.48
C LEU A 535 -38.83 -5.23 -41.59
N ASN A 536 -38.25 -4.03 -41.58
CA ASN A 536 -38.41 -3.04 -42.65
C ASN A 536 -37.79 -3.52 -43.98
N ILE A 537 -36.80 -4.39 -43.97
CA ILE A 537 -36.26 -5.03 -45.17
C ILE A 537 -37.22 -6.09 -45.73
N ILE A 538 -37.91 -6.85 -44.82
CA ILE A 538 -38.78 -7.97 -45.23
C ILE A 538 -40.17 -7.48 -45.65
N TYR A 539 -40.76 -6.53 -44.93
CA TYR A 539 -42.15 -6.08 -45.10
C TYR A 539 -42.28 -4.78 -45.90
N HIS A 540 -41.34 -4.41 -46.63
CA HIS A 540 -41.30 -3.36 -47.62
C HIS A 540 -42.39 -2.30 -47.54
#